data_117b1a2b5267a7efdd42aab43174ab9f
#
_entry.id   117b1a2b5267a7efdd42aab43174ab9f
#
_cell.length_a   1.000
_cell.length_b   1.000
_cell.length_c   1.000
_cell.angle_alpha   90.00
_cell.angle_beta   90.00
_cell.angle_gamma   90.00
#
_symmetry.space_group_name_H-M   'P 1'
#
loop_
_entity.id
_entity.type
_entity.pdbx_description
1 polymer ?
#
loop_
_entity_poly.entity_id
_entity_poly.type
_entity_poly.pdbx_seq_one_letter_code
_entity_poly.pdbx_strand_id
1 'polypeptide(L)'
;MQSISKNNMRGCDYVVNLEPRMIQKVQKCLETHVGGEAYFNELDAAIKSDDQLLKSFVNRIVIETKCHNFVMSGEIGVVYSKLYSHDDIHLLLLPGGLRHDKEIPYDIGRIYEGMEFVFVDDSYYSGKTLNAVKKYMESTGAKVIANYVFYDGSRENKDNVRSIYRYYDHHEQGE
;
A
#
# COMPACT_ATOMS: atom_id res chain seq x y z
N MET A 1 -24.05 -22.66 -10.75
CA MET A 1 -23.40 -21.52 -10.05
C MET A 1 -23.37 -21.87 -8.56
N GLN A 2 -22.24 -22.38 -8.06
CA GLN A 2 -22.06 -22.62 -6.62
C GLN A 2 -21.75 -21.28 -5.98
N SER A 3 -22.56 -20.88 -5.02
CA SER A 3 -22.29 -19.74 -4.16
C SER A 3 -21.06 -20.05 -3.30
N ILE A 4 -19.95 -19.40 -3.59
CA ILE A 4 -18.74 -19.45 -2.77
C ILE A 4 -19.11 -18.82 -1.41
N SER A 5 -19.13 -19.63 -0.35
CA SER A 5 -19.47 -19.16 0.98
C SER A 5 -18.45 -18.11 1.42
N LYS A 6 -18.93 -17.01 1.99
CA LYS A 6 -18.12 -15.90 2.51
C LYS A 6 -17.03 -16.32 3.53
N ASN A 7 -17.06 -17.55 4.04
CA ASN A 7 -16.09 -18.06 5.01
C ASN A 7 -14.81 -18.63 4.41
N ASN A 8 -14.74 -18.86 3.09
CA ASN A 8 -13.53 -19.36 2.42
C ASN A 8 -12.69 -18.27 1.75
N MET A 9 -13.09 -17.02 1.83
CA MET A 9 -12.34 -15.88 1.30
C MET A 9 -11.25 -15.36 2.26
N ARG A 10 -10.96 -16.04 3.33
CA ARG A 10 -9.93 -15.64 4.29
C ARG A 10 -8.55 -15.93 3.73
N GLY A 11 -7.91 -14.92 3.17
CA GLY A 11 -6.49 -14.92 2.82
C GLY A 11 -6.17 -14.70 1.34
N CYS A 12 -6.85 -15.35 0.40
CA CYS A 12 -6.45 -15.27 -1.02
C CYS A 12 -6.75 -13.92 -1.68
N ASP A 13 -7.82 -13.24 -1.31
CA ASP A 13 -8.25 -12.01 -2.00
C ASP A 13 -7.48 -10.75 -1.59
N TYR A 14 -6.81 -10.80 -0.42
CA TYR A 14 -6.06 -9.67 0.12
C TYR A 14 -4.54 -9.79 -0.06
N VAL A 15 -4.06 -10.91 -0.58
CA VAL A 15 -2.62 -11.13 -0.78
C VAL A 15 -2.25 -10.89 -2.24
N VAL A 16 -1.27 -10.02 -2.44
CA VAL A 16 -0.70 -9.75 -3.76
C VAL A 16 0.25 -10.89 -4.14
N ASN A 17 0.00 -11.51 -5.29
CA ASN A 17 0.81 -12.63 -5.77
C ASN A 17 2.08 -12.10 -6.46
N LEU A 18 3.21 -12.29 -5.81
CA LEU A 18 4.55 -12.00 -6.32
C LEU A 18 5.40 -13.28 -6.39
N GLU A 19 6.58 -13.16 -6.99
CA GLU A 19 7.55 -14.25 -6.97
C GLU A 19 7.92 -14.64 -5.52
N PRO A 20 8.04 -15.95 -5.22
CA PRO A 20 8.29 -16.43 -3.85
C PRO A 20 9.46 -15.76 -3.15
N ARG A 21 10.55 -15.49 -3.86
CA ARG A 21 11.72 -14.79 -3.30
C ARG A 21 11.41 -13.39 -2.77
N MET A 22 10.49 -12.69 -3.42
CA MET A 22 10.08 -11.33 -3.03
C MET A 22 9.18 -11.36 -1.80
N ILE A 23 8.26 -12.30 -1.77
CA ILE A 23 7.41 -12.56 -0.61
C ILE A 23 8.29 -12.90 0.60
N GLN A 24 9.28 -13.79 0.43
CA GLN A 24 10.22 -14.17 1.49
C GLN A 24 11.01 -12.98 2.02
N LYS A 25 11.43 -12.04 1.17
CA LYS A 25 12.12 -10.82 1.63
C LYS A 25 11.25 -9.99 2.57
N VAL A 26 9.99 -9.77 2.20
CA VAL A 26 9.05 -9.04 3.05
C VAL A 26 8.79 -9.80 4.35
N GLN A 27 8.56 -11.10 4.28
CA GLN A 27 8.38 -11.96 5.47
C GLN A 27 9.58 -11.89 6.41
N LYS A 28 10.79 -11.99 5.87
CA LYS A 28 12.03 -11.98 6.67
C LYS A 28 12.20 -10.66 7.43
N CYS A 29 11.83 -9.53 6.85
CA CYS A 29 11.83 -8.25 7.55
C CYS A 29 10.90 -8.27 8.78
N LEU A 30 9.86 -9.11 8.75
CA LEU A 30 8.81 -9.17 9.75
C LEU A 30 9.05 -10.17 10.86
N GLU A 31 9.71 -11.29 10.56
CA GLU A 31 9.97 -12.35 11.52
C GLU A 31 10.94 -11.92 12.64
N THR A 32 11.81 -10.95 12.33
CA THR A 32 12.81 -10.45 13.29
C THR A 32 12.27 -9.39 14.23
N HIS A 33 11.16 -8.70 13.87
CA HIS A 33 10.69 -7.54 14.62
C HIS A 33 9.17 -7.38 14.60
N VAL A 34 8.49 -8.10 15.47
CA VAL A 34 7.05 -7.98 15.62
C VAL A 34 6.69 -6.67 16.33
N GLY A 35 6.24 -5.66 15.58
CA GLY A 35 5.49 -4.54 16.13
C GLY A 35 6.29 -3.33 16.60
N GLY A 36 7.48 -3.05 16.08
CA GLY A 36 8.30 -1.90 16.48
C GLY A 36 8.84 -1.06 15.33
N GLU A 37 9.44 0.10 15.66
CA GLU A 37 10.11 0.96 14.68
C GLU A 37 11.20 0.26 13.87
N ALA A 38 11.87 -0.72 14.46
CA ALA A 38 12.89 -1.53 13.78
C ALA A 38 12.36 -2.25 12.55
N TYR A 39 11.11 -2.69 12.59
CA TYR A 39 10.44 -3.31 11.46
C TYR A 39 10.34 -2.37 10.25
N PHE A 40 9.90 -1.14 10.45
CA PHE A 40 9.80 -0.16 9.36
C PHE A 40 11.14 0.13 8.72
N ASN A 41 12.18 0.24 9.53
CA ASN A 41 13.54 0.49 9.05
C ASN A 41 14.05 -0.67 8.18
N GLU A 42 13.76 -1.91 8.54
CA GLU A 42 14.15 -3.08 7.75
C GLU A 42 13.39 -3.20 6.45
N LEU A 43 12.07 -2.95 6.46
CA LEU A 43 11.27 -2.96 5.25
C LEU A 43 11.71 -1.84 4.30
N ASP A 44 11.91 -0.64 4.80
CA ASP A 44 12.43 0.48 4.02
C ASP A 44 13.81 0.17 3.43
N ALA A 45 14.69 -0.43 4.21
CA ALA A 45 16.01 -0.86 3.73
C ALA A 45 15.90 -1.93 2.64
N ALA A 46 15.00 -2.89 2.78
CA ALA A 46 14.75 -3.92 1.79
C ALA A 46 14.21 -3.33 0.47
N ILE A 47 13.27 -2.40 0.56
CA ILE A 47 12.71 -1.71 -0.61
C ILE A 47 13.78 -0.86 -1.31
N LYS A 48 14.61 -0.14 -0.56
CA LYS A 48 15.68 0.71 -1.09
C LYS A 48 16.83 -0.09 -1.70
N SER A 49 17.12 -1.28 -1.16
CA SER A 49 18.22 -2.14 -1.63
C SER A 49 17.86 -3.01 -2.83
N ASP A 50 16.59 -3.23 -3.07
CA ASP A 50 16.10 -4.09 -4.15
C ASP A 50 15.00 -3.40 -4.96
N ASP A 51 15.42 -2.73 -6.03
CA ASP A 51 14.53 -2.03 -6.95
C ASP A 51 13.53 -2.99 -7.63
N GLN A 52 13.86 -4.27 -7.76
CA GLN A 52 12.97 -5.26 -8.34
C GLN A 52 11.76 -5.55 -7.45
N LEU A 53 11.90 -5.46 -6.12
CA LEU A 53 10.78 -5.66 -5.21
C LEU A 53 9.67 -4.62 -5.47
N LEU A 54 10.03 -3.34 -5.50
CA LEU A 54 9.08 -2.26 -5.76
C LEU A 54 8.53 -2.31 -7.20
N LYS A 55 9.39 -2.59 -8.17
CA LYS A 55 9.00 -2.75 -9.60
C LYS A 55 7.97 -3.84 -9.79
N SER A 56 8.25 -5.01 -9.27
CA SER A 56 7.35 -6.15 -9.40
C SER A 56 6.02 -5.91 -8.70
N PHE A 57 6.05 -5.23 -7.56
CA PHE A 57 4.84 -4.86 -6.84
C PHE A 57 3.97 -3.90 -7.65
N VAL A 58 4.56 -2.82 -8.16
CA VAL A 58 3.83 -1.84 -8.98
C VAL A 58 3.31 -2.48 -10.27
N ASN A 59 4.12 -3.27 -10.96
CA ASN A 59 3.67 -3.97 -12.16
C ASN A 59 2.49 -4.90 -11.87
N ARG A 60 2.51 -5.59 -10.75
CA ARG A 60 1.39 -6.44 -10.34
C ARG A 60 0.12 -5.64 -10.07
N ILE A 61 0.24 -4.49 -9.42
CA ILE A 61 -0.88 -3.57 -9.21
C ILE A 61 -1.48 -3.12 -10.54
N VAL A 62 -0.67 -2.73 -11.51
CA VAL A 62 -1.14 -2.33 -12.84
C VAL A 62 -1.88 -3.48 -13.54
N ILE A 63 -1.36 -4.70 -13.46
CA ILE A 63 -2.01 -5.88 -14.03
C ILE A 63 -3.40 -6.11 -13.41
N GLU A 64 -3.50 -5.99 -12.09
CA GLU A 64 -4.75 -6.24 -11.35
C GLU A 64 -5.78 -5.13 -11.52
N THR A 65 -5.34 -3.87 -11.52
CA THR A 65 -6.25 -2.71 -11.49
C THR A 65 -6.47 -2.06 -12.85
N LYS A 66 -5.56 -2.27 -13.80
CA LYS A 66 -5.49 -1.52 -15.08
C LYS A 66 -5.33 0.00 -14.89
N CYS A 67 -4.93 0.44 -13.71
CA CYS A 67 -4.74 1.84 -13.38
C CYS A 67 -3.25 2.19 -13.38
N HIS A 68 -2.92 3.32 -14.00
CA HIS A 68 -1.56 3.85 -14.09
C HIS A 68 -1.35 5.11 -13.24
N ASN A 69 -2.37 5.57 -12.53
CA ASN A 69 -2.28 6.71 -11.62
C ASN A 69 -2.09 6.20 -10.19
N PHE A 70 -0.99 6.58 -9.59
CA PHE A 70 -0.63 6.16 -8.23
C PHE A 70 -0.55 7.35 -7.31
N VAL A 71 -1.08 7.23 -6.12
CA VAL A 71 -0.85 8.17 -5.02
C VAL A 71 -0.07 7.45 -3.93
N MET A 72 1.08 8.02 -3.59
CA MET A 72 1.98 7.52 -2.55
C MET A 72 2.30 8.63 -1.57
N SER A 73 2.45 8.30 -0.30
CA SER A 73 2.85 9.26 0.72
C SER A 73 4.19 8.87 1.35
N GLY A 74 4.96 9.90 1.74
CA GLY A 74 6.18 9.68 2.48
C GLY A 74 7.30 9.02 1.68
N GLU A 75 8.06 8.19 2.36
CA GLU A 75 9.35 7.71 1.86
C GLU A 75 9.25 6.76 0.68
N ILE A 76 8.23 5.91 0.65
CA ILE A 76 8.04 4.98 -0.46
C ILE A 76 7.83 5.71 -1.79
N GLY A 77 7.08 6.81 -1.78
CA GLY A 77 6.90 7.62 -2.97
C GLY A 77 8.17 8.29 -3.44
N VAL A 78 9.01 8.74 -2.51
CA VAL A 78 10.33 9.32 -2.82
C VAL A 78 11.25 8.27 -3.44
N VAL A 79 11.30 7.08 -2.87
CA VAL A 79 12.08 5.96 -3.43
C VAL A 79 11.59 5.60 -4.83
N TYR A 80 10.27 5.46 -4.98
CA TYR A 80 9.66 5.16 -6.28
C TYR A 80 10.00 6.21 -7.33
N SER A 81 9.87 7.50 -7.01
CA SER A 81 10.15 8.59 -7.95
C SER A 81 11.59 8.61 -8.46
N LYS A 82 12.54 8.18 -7.61
CA LYS A 82 13.95 8.06 -8.00
C LYS A 82 14.23 6.89 -8.94
N LEU A 83 13.49 5.78 -8.75
CA LEU A 83 13.69 4.55 -9.53
C LEU A 83 12.96 4.59 -10.88
N TYR A 84 11.89 5.38 -11.00
CA TYR A 84 10.90 5.26 -12.08
C TYR A 84 10.59 6.58 -12.80
N SER A 85 11.53 7.46 -12.98
CA SER A 85 11.33 8.75 -13.64
C SER A 85 10.87 8.67 -15.11
N HIS A 86 10.74 7.47 -15.69
CA HIS A 86 10.49 7.26 -17.13
C HIS A 86 9.36 6.28 -17.47
N ASP A 87 8.63 5.79 -16.49
CA ASP A 87 7.55 4.82 -16.74
C ASP A 87 6.22 5.54 -17.03
N ASP A 88 5.31 4.82 -17.70
CA ASP A 88 3.94 5.28 -18.03
C ASP A 88 3.03 5.46 -16.79
N ILE A 89 3.63 5.67 -15.63
CA ILE A 89 2.93 5.82 -14.37
C ILE A 89 2.91 7.27 -13.94
N HIS A 90 1.72 7.77 -13.68
CA HIS A 90 1.51 9.07 -13.08
C HIS A 90 1.55 8.94 -11.56
N LEU A 91 2.62 9.43 -10.95
CA LEU A 91 2.80 9.45 -9.51
C LEU A 91 2.39 10.78 -8.92
N LEU A 92 1.41 10.77 -8.03
CA LEU A 92 1.13 11.85 -7.11
C LEU A 92 1.81 11.56 -5.78
N LEU A 93 2.82 12.34 -5.46
CA LEU A 93 3.56 12.22 -4.22
C LEU A 93 3.00 13.18 -3.18
N LEU A 94 2.46 12.63 -2.09
CA LEU A 94 1.99 13.39 -0.94
C LEU A 94 3.05 13.41 0.17
N PRO A 95 3.04 14.45 1.03
CA PRO A 95 4.00 14.54 2.12
C PRO A 95 3.85 13.37 3.10
N GLY A 96 4.95 13.00 3.76
CA GLY A 96 4.94 12.02 4.83
C GLY A 96 4.33 12.58 6.13
N GLY A 97 4.05 11.68 7.08
CA GLY A 97 3.58 12.06 8.42
C GLY A 97 2.08 12.32 8.53
N LEU A 98 1.30 11.93 7.54
CA LEU A 98 -0.16 12.08 7.54
C LEU A 98 -0.85 11.32 8.69
N ARG A 99 -0.21 10.26 9.20
CA ARG A 99 -0.66 9.52 10.39
C ARG A 99 -0.61 10.35 11.69
N HIS A 100 0.12 11.47 11.68
CA HIS A 100 0.29 12.37 12.83
C HIS A 100 -0.54 13.66 12.69
N ASP A 101 -1.68 13.57 12.02
CA ASP A 101 -2.62 14.68 11.81
C ASP A 101 -2.00 15.88 11.09
N LYS A 102 -0.94 15.68 10.31
CA LYS A 102 -0.47 16.69 9.39
C LYS A 102 -1.50 16.88 8.29
N GLU A 103 -2.08 18.06 8.27
CA GLU A 103 -3.01 18.42 7.20
C GLU A 103 -2.25 18.64 5.89
N ILE A 104 -2.81 18.12 4.82
CA ILE A 104 -2.39 18.47 3.48
C ILE A 104 -3.04 19.83 3.17
N PRO A 105 -2.29 20.85 2.71
CA PRO A 105 -2.88 22.14 2.38
C PRO A 105 -3.99 21.99 1.33
N TYR A 106 -5.19 22.36 1.71
CA TYR A 106 -6.40 22.23 0.88
C TYR A 106 -6.67 23.51 0.07
N ASP A 107 -5.98 23.81 -0.93
CA ASP A 107 -6.41 24.91 -1.81
C ASP A 107 -6.13 24.59 -3.28
N ILE A 108 -6.54 23.41 -3.69
CA ILE A 108 -6.15 22.93 -5.02
C ILE A 108 -7.34 22.85 -5.98
N GLY A 109 -8.57 23.00 -5.49
CA GLY A 109 -9.76 22.85 -6.34
C GLY A 109 -9.90 21.42 -6.90
N ARG A 110 -10.69 21.27 -7.97
CA ARG A 110 -10.96 19.96 -8.57
C ARG A 110 -9.95 19.59 -9.67
N ILE A 111 -8.67 19.60 -9.35
CA ILE A 111 -7.59 19.39 -10.32
C ILE A 111 -7.63 17.98 -10.95
N TYR A 112 -8.04 16.99 -10.17
CA TYR A 112 -8.08 15.59 -10.61
C TYR A 112 -9.50 15.07 -10.78
N GLU A 113 -10.44 15.95 -11.14
CA GLU A 113 -11.85 15.57 -11.27
C GLU A 113 -12.04 14.39 -12.23
N GLY A 114 -12.71 13.35 -11.75
CA GLY A 114 -13.00 12.12 -12.50
C GLY A 114 -11.82 11.16 -12.66
N MET A 115 -10.64 11.51 -12.16
CA MET A 115 -9.48 10.61 -12.22
C MET A 115 -9.55 9.55 -11.12
N GLU A 116 -9.11 8.35 -11.48
CA GLU A 116 -8.97 7.23 -10.56
C GLU A 116 -7.51 7.02 -10.20
N PHE A 117 -7.25 6.75 -8.93
CA PHE A 117 -5.91 6.51 -8.38
C PHE A 117 -5.86 5.24 -7.56
N VAL A 118 -4.69 4.60 -7.56
CA VAL A 118 -4.36 3.52 -6.64
C VAL A 118 -3.48 4.09 -5.53
N PHE A 119 -3.86 3.83 -4.28
CA PHE A 119 -3.02 4.14 -3.13
C PHE A 119 -1.98 3.05 -2.91
N VAL A 120 -0.72 3.45 -2.69
CA VAL A 120 0.38 2.54 -2.35
C VAL A 120 1.17 3.09 -1.18
N ASP A 121 1.40 2.25 -0.18
CA ASP A 121 2.20 2.58 1.00
C ASP A 121 3.04 1.37 1.45
N ASP A 122 3.93 1.57 2.39
CA ASP A 122 4.76 0.50 2.96
C ASP A 122 3.94 -0.41 3.89
N SER A 123 3.10 0.14 4.73
CA SER A 123 2.35 -0.62 5.73
C SER A 123 0.97 -0.04 6.02
N TYR A 124 0.12 -0.90 6.58
CA TYR A 124 -1.23 -0.55 7.01
C TYR A 124 -1.51 -1.11 8.41
N TYR A 125 -2.00 -0.27 9.30
CA TYR A 125 -2.40 -0.65 10.66
C TYR A 125 -3.77 -0.07 11.03
N SER A 126 -3.82 1.22 11.35
CA SER A 126 -5.06 1.90 11.77
C SER A 126 -5.85 2.52 10.63
N GLY A 127 -5.25 2.65 9.45
CA GLY A 127 -5.84 3.32 8.31
C GLY A 127 -5.79 4.86 8.34
N LYS A 128 -5.11 5.46 9.32
CA LYS A 128 -5.04 6.93 9.43
C LYS A 128 -4.44 7.60 8.19
N THR A 129 -3.31 7.08 7.69
CA THR A 129 -2.68 7.59 6.48
C THR A 129 -3.58 7.44 5.27
N LEU A 130 -4.16 6.26 5.08
CA LEU A 130 -5.07 5.98 3.98
C LEU A 130 -6.30 6.89 4.01
N ASN A 131 -6.91 7.09 5.18
CA ASN A 131 -8.06 7.97 5.33
C ASN A 131 -7.73 9.42 5.01
N ALA A 132 -6.56 9.91 5.43
CA ALA A 132 -6.08 11.24 5.10
C ALA A 132 -5.86 11.42 3.60
N VAL A 133 -5.26 10.43 2.95
CA VAL A 133 -5.06 10.43 1.49
C VAL A 133 -6.40 10.40 0.75
N LYS A 134 -7.31 9.52 1.12
CA LYS A 134 -8.64 9.45 0.49
C LYS A 134 -9.38 10.79 0.59
N LYS A 135 -9.41 11.39 1.77
CA LYS A 135 -10.05 12.68 1.99
C LYS A 135 -9.44 13.78 1.12
N TYR A 136 -8.12 13.82 1.03
CA TYR A 136 -7.43 14.74 0.13
C TYR A 136 -7.80 14.50 -1.34
N MET A 137 -7.72 13.26 -1.80
CA MET A 137 -8.03 12.92 -3.20
C MET A 137 -9.47 13.28 -3.55
N GLU A 138 -10.43 12.99 -2.68
CA GLU A 138 -11.83 13.39 -2.86
C GLU A 138 -12.00 14.91 -2.97
N SER A 139 -11.22 15.70 -2.21
CA SER A 139 -11.23 17.16 -2.31
C SER A 139 -10.74 17.68 -3.66
N THR A 140 -9.92 16.90 -4.36
CA THR A 140 -9.44 17.22 -5.72
C THR A 140 -10.38 16.73 -6.82
N GLY A 141 -11.48 16.07 -6.47
CA GLY A 141 -12.41 15.45 -7.41
C GLY A 141 -11.99 14.06 -7.90
N ALA A 142 -10.90 13.51 -7.38
CA ALA A 142 -10.41 12.18 -7.71
C ALA A 142 -11.03 11.10 -6.83
N LYS A 143 -10.84 9.85 -7.23
CA LYS A 143 -11.27 8.67 -6.48
C LYS A 143 -10.10 7.71 -6.29
N VAL A 144 -9.93 7.21 -5.07
CA VAL A 144 -9.03 6.10 -4.78
C VAL A 144 -9.80 4.78 -4.97
N ILE A 145 -9.40 4.00 -5.96
CA ILE A 145 -10.12 2.78 -6.37
C ILE A 145 -9.59 1.49 -5.76
N ALA A 146 -8.34 1.50 -5.29
CA ALA A 146 -7.69 0.35 -4.69
C ALA A 146 -6.58 0.78 -3.75
N ASN A 147 -6.29 -0.07 -2.76
CA ASN A 147 -5.31 0.21 -1.71
C ASN A 147 -4.32 -0.95 -1.62
N TYR A 148 -3.04 -0.66 -1.77
CA TYR A 148 -1.96 -1.65 -1.74
C TYR A 148 -0.87 -1.25 -0.76
N VAL A 149 -0.38 -2.21 -0.01
CA VAL A 149 0.74 -2.06 0.92
C VAL A 149 1.66 -3.27 0.84
N PHE A 150 2.89 -3.15 1.28
CA PHE A 150 3.77 -4.31 1.44
C PHE A 150 3.33 -5.17 2.61
N TYR A 151 2.94 -4.55 3.69
CA TYR A 151 2.60 -5.22 4.94
C TYR A 151 1.29 -4.72 5.53
N ASP A 152 0.42 -5.66 5.88
CA ASP A 152 -0.81 -5.40 6.64
C ASP A 152 -0.67 -5.94 8.07
N GLY A 153 -0.54 -5.05 9.04
CA GLY A 153 -0.52 -5.33 10.47
C GLY A 153 -1.86 -5.08 11.17
N SER A 154 -2.91 -4.82 10.41
CA SER A 154 -4.24 -4.57 10.99
C SER A 154 -4.93 -5.87 11.42
N ARG A 155 -5.64 -5.82 12.53
CA ARG A 155 -6.49 -6.94 12.97
C ARG A 155 -7.68 -7.16 12.05
N GLU A 156 -8.27 -6.06 11.60
CA GLU A 156 -9.39 -6.06 10.67
C GLU A 156 -9.03 -5.24 9.44
N ASN A 157 -9.13 -5.84 8.28
CA ASN A 157 -8.90 -5.15 7.01
C ASN A 157 -10.16 -4.38 6.59
N LYS A 158 -10.40 -3.24 7.24
CA LYS A 158 -11.62 -2.43 7.05
C LYS A 158 -11.68 -1.75 5.68
N ASP A 159 -10.52 -1.44 5.12
CA ASP A 159 -10.39 -0.67 3.89
C ASP A 159 -10.11 -1.53 2.65
N ASN A 160 -10.26 -2.84 2.75
CA ASN A 160 -9.95 -3.80 1.68
C ASN A 160 -8.55 -3.62 1.10
N VAL A 161 -7.57 -3.44 1.98
CA VAL A 161 -6.17 -3.29 1.61
C VAL A 161 -5.61 -4.62 1.13
N ARG A 162 -4.92 -4.61 -0.01
CA ARG A 162 -4.17 -5.76 -0.50
C ARG A 162 -2.70 -5.61 -0.09
N SER A 163 -2.10 -6.68 0.37
CA SER A 163 -0.72 -6.67 0.85
C SER A 163 0.07 -7.88 0.35
N ILE A 164 1.39 -7.74 0.36
CA ILE A 164 2.28 -8.87 0.10
C ILE A 164 2.25 -9.83 1.29
N TYR A 165 2.15 -9.30 2.49
CA TYR A 165 2.12 -10.08 3.72
C TYR A 165 1.12 -9.50 4.72
N ARG A 166 0.30 -10.37 5.30
CA ARG A 166 -0.61 -10.04 6.40
C ARG A 166 -0.18 -10.74 7.68
N TYR A 167 0.06 -9.96 8.73
CA TYR A 167 0.51 -10.49 10.02
C TYR A 167 -0.45 -11.52 10.61
N TYR A 168 -1.75 -11.21 10.65
CA TYR A 168 -2.76 -12.05 11.29
C TYR A 168 -3.19 -13.28 10.48
N ASP A 169 -2.71 -13.46 9.25
CA ASP A 169 -2.86 -14.70 8.50
C ASP A 169 -1.90 -15.79 9.00
N HIS A 170 -0.81 -15.38 9.64
CA HIS A 170 0.26 -16.27 10.11
C HIS A 170 0.39 -16.34 11.64
N HIS A 171 -0.29 -15.44 12.35
CA HIS A 171 -0.24 -15.36 13.80
C HIS A 171 -1.67 -15.37 14.33
N GLU A 172 -1.95 -16.21 15.30
CA GLU A 172 -3.24 -16.20 15.98
C GLU A 172 -3.45 -14.81 16.62
N GLN A 173 -4.68 -14.34 16.58
CA GLN A 173 -5.07 -13.16 17.33
C GLN A 173 -4.93 -13.50 18.80
N GLY A 174 -3.82 -13.10 19.42
CA GLY A 174 -3.63 -13.22 20.85
C GLY A 174 -4.78 -12.54 21.57
N GLU A 175 -5.30 -13.24 22.55
CA GLU A 175 -6.37 -12.76 23.43
C GLU A 175 -6.00 -11.43 24.11
#